data_3ecc39886f9a7c8a2e66f684c469d4b8
#
_entry.id   3ecc39886f9a7c8a2e66f684c469d4b8
#
_cell.length_a   1.000
_cell.length_b   1.000
_cell.length_c   1.000
_cell.angle_alpha   90.00
_cell.angle_beta   90.00
_cell.angle_gamma   90.00
#
_symmetry.space_group_name_H-M   'P 1'
#
loop_
_entity.id
_entity.type
_entity.pdbx_description
1 polymer ?
#
loop_
_entity_poly.entity_id
_entity_poly.type
_entity_poly.pdbx_seq_one_letter_code
_entity_poly.pdbx_strand_id
1 'polypeptide(L)'
;MNVVSLPVFHATTVLCVRKDGHVAMGGDGQVTVGETVMKANAQKVRALKGGRILAGFAGAAADAFTLFEKFEEKLERYPGNLPRAAVELAKDWRSDRVLRRLEALLAVADKEHGYVLSGTGELIEPDDGILAIGSGGSYALAAARALLGASNQPPKDIVQRALEIAAEICIYTNSHISILELS
;
A
#
# COMPACT_ATOMS: atom_id res chain seq x y z
N MET A 1 -5.91 32.79 19.27
CA MET A 1 -5.80 31.39 19.72
C MET A 1 -5.00 30.66 18.66
N ASN A 2 -3.73 30.36 18.90
CA ASN A 2 -2.94 29.51 18.01
C ASN A 2 -3.47 28.09 18.18
N VAL A 3 -4.14 27.58 17.15
CA VAL A 3 -4.46 26.16 17.06
C VAL A 3 -3.13 25.46 16.82
N VAL A 4 -2.62 24.79 17.84
CA VAL A 4 -1.47 23.89 17.69
C VAL A 4 -2.00 22.74 16.85
N SER A 5 -1.73 22.75 15.54
CA SER A 5 -1.99 21.61 14.69
C SER A 5 -1.09 20.47 15.16
N LEU A 6 -1.67 19.34 15.49
CA LEU A 6 -0.91 18.12 15.79
C LEU A 6 0.00 17.81 14.59
N PRO A 7 1.24 17.34 14.83
CA PRO A 7 2.14 17.00 13.75
C PRO A 7 1.50 15.92 12.87
N VAL A 8 1.38 16.22 11.58
CA VAL A 8 0.83 15.27 10.61
C VAL A 8 1.92 14.24 10.30
N PHE A 9 1.58 12.96 10.47
CA PHE A 9 2.45 11.87 10.06
C PHE A 9 2.37 11.73 8.54
N HIS A 10 3.45 12.10 7.87
CA HIS A 10 3.62 11.85 6.44
C HIS A 10 4.76 10.87 6.29
N ALA A 11 4.57 9.84 5.58
CA ALA A 11 5.60 9.07 4.94
C ALA A 11 5.09 7.67 4.65
N THR A 12 4.79 7.45 3.43
CA THR A 12 4.66 6.09 2.92
C THR A 12 4.51 6.17 1.43
N THR A 13 5.24 5.36 0.72
CA THR A 13 4.95 5.04 -0.66
C THR A 13 4.92 3.52 -0.77
N VAL A 14 3.79 3.01 -1.24
CA VAL A 14 3.64 1.59 -1.57
C VAL A 14 3.20 1.49 -3.02
N LEU A 15 3.81 0.57 -3.74
CA LEU A 15 3.50 0.25 -5.13
C LEU A 15 3.35 -1.26 -5.28
N CYS A 16 2.30 -1.69 -5.97
CA CYS A 16 2.11 -3.06 -6.41
C CYS A 16 1.94 -3.10 -7.93
N VAL A 17 2.58 -4.06 -8.59
CA VAL A 17 2.43 -4.33 -10.01
C VAL A 17 2.05 -5.79 -10.19
N ARG A 18 0.97 -6.03 -10.94
CA ARG A 18 0.51 -7.35 -11.37
C ARG A 18 0.64 -7.45 -12.88
N LYS A 19 1.34 -8.47 -13.36
CA LYS A 19 1.56 -8.72 -14.80
C LYS A 19 1.77 -10.21 -15.03
N ASP A 20 1.06 -10.79 -15.97
CA ASP A 20 1.25 -12.16 -16.45
C ASP A 20 1.27 -13.22 -15.33
N GLY A 21 0.38 -13.09 -14.33
CA GLY A 21 0.29 -13.99 -13.18
C GLY A 21 1.37 -13.81 -12.11
N HIS A 22 2.28 -12.85 -12.29
CA HIS A 22 3.28 -12.45 -11.29
C HIS A 22 2.84 -11.17 -10.58
N VAL A 23 3.14 -11.09 -9.29
CA VAL A 23 2.80 -9.94 -8.46
C VAL A 23 4.02 -9.53 -7.65
N ALA A 24 4.36 -8.26 -7.69
CA ALA A 24 5.34 -7.66 -6.79
C ALA A 24 4.73 -6.46 -6.08
N MET A 25 4.96 -6.35 -4.79
CA MET A 25 4.58 -5.19 -3.98
C MET A 25 5.78 -4.71 -3.20
N GLY A 26 6.07 -3.42 -3.30
CA GLY A 26 7.17 -2.79 -2.59
C GLY A 26 6.72 -1.53 -1.86
N GLY A 27 7.53 -1.14 -0.89
CA GLY A 27 7.38 0.13 -0.19
C GLY A 27 8.72 0.70 0.23
N ASP A 28 8.77 2.01 0.37
CA ASP A 28 9.92 2.71 0.96
C ASP A 28 9.96 2.54 2.48
N GLY A 29 11.07 2.91 3.10
CA GLY A 29 11.28 2.76 4.55
C GLY A 29 11.07 4.02 5.39
N GLN A 30 10.78 5.19 4.79
CA GLN A 30 10.75 6.44 5.52
C GLN A 30 9.52 6.61 6.40
N VAL A 31 9.72 7.05 7.63
CA VAL A 31 8.69 7.55 8.53
C VAL A 31 9.06 8.97 8.94
N THR A 32 8.19 9.93 8.66
CA THR A 32 8.39 11.35 8.90
C THR A 32 7.32 11.88 9.85
N VAL A 33 7.72 12.71 10.80
CA VAL A 33 6.82 13.43 11.70
C VAL A 33 7.07 14.93 11.51
N GLY A 34 6.10 15.63 10.95
CA GLY A 34 6.31 17.01 10.47
C GLY A 34 7.42 17.05 9.44
N GLU A 35 8.51 17.73 9.74
CA GLU A 35 9.69 17.89 8.86
C GLU A 35 10.87 16.98 9.23
N THR A 36 10.68 16.06 10.20
CA THR A 36 11.75 15.23 10.73
C THR A 36 11.60 13.76 10.31
N VAL A 37 12.64 13.18 9.70
CA VAL A 37 12.70 11.74 9.42
C VAL A 37 12.99 11.00 10.72
N MET A 38 12.02 10.25 11.22
CA MET A 38 12.11 9.49 12.48
C MET A 38 12.63 8.07 12.26
N LYS A 39 12.38 7.49 11.10
CA LYS A 39 12.82 6.14 10.74
C LYS A 39 13.05 6.06 9.23
N ALA A 40 14.09 5.31 8.81
CA ALA A 40 14.45 5.21 7.40
C ALA A 40 14.25 3.80 6.80
N ASN A 41 13.94 2.79 7.62
CA ASN A 41 13.87 1.38 7.22
C ASN A 41 12.62 0.67 7.76
N ALA A 42 11.48 1.35 7.81
CA ALA A 42 10.21 0.76 8.18
C ALA A 42 9.74 -0.23 7.10
N GLN A 43 9.17 -1.35 7.53
CA GLN A 43 8.51 -2.29 6.62
C GLN A 43 7.03 -1.94 6.48
N LYS A 44 6.63 -1.57 5.27
CA LYS A 44 5.28 -1.12 4.92
C LYS A 44 4.49 -2.13 4.11
N VAL A 45 5.12 -3.25 3.74
CA VAL A 45 4.53 -4.35 2.98
C VAL A 45 4.66 -5.66 3.73
N ARG A 46 3.65 -6.52 3.64
CA ARG A 46 3.58 -7.81 4.31
C ARG A 46 3.01 -8.89 3.39
N ALA A 47 3.48 -10.11 3.60
CA ALA A 47 2.85 -11.30 3.03
C ALA A 47 1.89 -11.91 4.04
N LEU A 48 0.67 -12.18 3.62
CA LEU A 48 -0.41 -12.75 4.41
C LEU A 48 -0.79 -14.14 3.88
N LYS A 49 -1.47 -14.93 4.75
CA LYS A 49 -1.97 -16.28 4.38
C LYS A 49 -0.91 -17.19 3.75
N GLY A 50 0.26 -17.26 4.40
CA GLY A 50 1.36 -18.11 3.93
C GLY A 50 1.97 -17.66 2.61
N GLY A 51 1.98 -16.34 2.36
CA GLY A 51 2.58 -15.75 1.16
C GLY A 51 1.68 -15.75 -0.07
N ARG A 52 0.38 -15.97 0.07
CA ARG A 52 -0.58 -15.96 -1.04
C ARG A 52 -1.19 -14.59 -1.33
N ILE A 53 -1.08 -13.66 -0.40
CA ILE A 53 -1.60 -12.31 -0.50
C ILE A 53 -0.50 -11.34 -0.05
N LEU A 54 -0.30 -10.27 -0.80
CA LEU A 54 0.52 -9.12 -0.40
C LEU A 54 -0.38 -8.00 0.09
N ALA A 55 0.05 -7.33 1.15
CA ALA A 55 -0.63 -6.17 1.70
C ALA A 55 0.36 -5.07 2.00
N GLY A 56 0.01 -3.84 1.65
CA GLY A 56 0.78 -2.63 1.91
C GLY A 56 -0.11 -1.53 2.49
N PHE A 57 0.46 -0.70 3.34
CA PHE A 57 -0.28 0.29 4.10
C PHE A 57 0.37 1.67 4.00
N ALA A 58 -0.45 2.71 3.89
CA ALA A 58 -0.06 4.11 3.97
C ALA A 58 -0.90 4.84 5.03
N GLY A 59 -0.24 5.43 6.04
CA GLY A 59 -0.86 6.10 7.18
C GLY A 59 -0.02 5.97 8.46
N ALA A 60 -0.62 6.23 9.62
CA ALA A 60 0.05 6.08 10.91
C ALA A 60 0.33 4.60 11.23
N ALA A 61 1.50 4.30 11.80
CA ALA A 61 1.93 2.92 12.07
C ALA A 61 0.96 2.15 12.99
N ALA A 62 0.37 2.83 13.98
CA ALA A 62 -0.62 2.21 14.89
C ALA A 62 -1.88 1.77 14.14
N ASP A 63 -2.30 2.55 13.14
CA ASP A 63 -3.47 2.27 12.30
C ASP A 63 -3.21 1.08 11.38
N ALA A 64 -1.94 0.95 10.89
CA ALA A 64 -1.52 -0.17 10.07
C ALA A 64 -1.75 -1.53 10.76
N PHE A 65 -1.35 -1.66 12.03
CA PHE A 65 -1.53 -2.90 12.78
C PHE A 65 -3.00 -3.27 12.90
N THR A 66 -3.84 -2.33 13.29
CA THR A 66 -5.28 -2.55 13.43
C THR A 66 -5.92 -3.00 12.11
N LEU A 67 -5.56 -2.35 11.00
CA LEU A 67 -6.12 -2.69 9.69
C LEU A 67 -5.63 -4.05 9.19
N PHE A 68 -4.36 -4.39 9.39
CA PHE A 68 -3.85 -5.70 9.03
C PHE A 68 -4.54 -6.81 9.83
N GLU A 69 -4.69 -6.67 11.15
CA GLU A 69 -5.42 -7.63 11.99
C GLU A 69 -6.87 -7.81 11.51
N LYS A 70 -7.58 -6.71 11.26
CA LYS A 70 -8.94 -6.76 10.75
C LYS A 70 -9.03 -7.40 9.37
N PHE A 71 -8.05 -7.16 8.50
CA PHE A 71 -8.02 -7.79 7.20
C PHE A 71 -7.73 -9.30 7.30
N GLU A 72 -6.83 -9.72 8.16
CA GLU A 72 -6.55 -11.13 8.41
C GLU A 72 -7.78 -11.86 8.94
N GLU A 73 -8.56 -11.27 9.85
CA GLU A 73 -9.86 -11.80 10.30
C GLU A 73 -10.82 -12.04 9.12
N LYS A 74 -10.87 -11.10 8.14
CA LYS A 74 -11.71 -11.27 6.94
C LYS A 74 -11.20 -12.38 6.03
N LEU A 75 -9.88 -12.47 5.85
CA LEU A 75 -9.27 -13.55 5.07
C LEU A 75 -9.46 -14.94 5.70
N GLU A 76 -9.58 -15.02 7.01
CA GLU A 76 -9.93 -16.26 7.71
C GLU A 76 -11.39 -16.64 7.50
N ARG A 77 -12.27 -15.65 7.54
CA ARG A 77 -13.70 -15.85 7.35
C ARG A 77 -14.07 -16.17 5.90
N TYR A 78 -13.28 -15.69 4.94
CA TYR A 78 -13.51 -15.89 3.50
C TYR A 78 -12.25 -16.46 2.83
N PRO A 79 -11.87 -17.71 3.15
CA PRO A 79 -10.62 -18.30 2.67
C PRO A 79 -10.59 -18.41 1.15
N GLY A 80 -9.49 -17.96 0.52
CA GLY A 80 -9.33 -17.99 -0.93
C GLY A 80 -10.18 -16.98 -1.70
N ASN A 81 -10.88 -16.08 -1.03
CA ASN A 81 -11.76 -15.10 -1.68
C ASN A 81 -11.35 -13.68 -1.28
N LEU A 82 -10.26 -13.18 -1.90
CA LEU A 82 -9.75 -11.82 -1.68
C LEU A 82 -10.82 -10.75 -1.96
N PRO A 83 -11.59 -10.80 -3.09
CA PRO A 83 -12.62 -9.81 -3.34
C PRO A 83 -13.64 -9.69 -2.20
N ARG A 84 -14.12 -10.82 -1.68
CA ARG A 84 -15.09 -10.83 -0.58
C ARG A 84 -14.49 -10.27 0.71
N ALA A 85 -13.28 -10.68 1.06
CA ALA A 85 -12.59 -10.19 2.25
C ALA A 85 -12.39 -8.66 2.18
N ALA A 86 -11.97 -8.14 1.02
CA ALA A 86 -11.78 -6.70 0.79
C ALA A 86 -13.09 -5.90 0.90
N VAL A 87 -14.19 -6.38 0.30
CA VAL A 87 -15.51 -5.74 0.40
C VAL A 87 -15.98 -5.70 1.85
N GLU A 88 -15.85 -6.79 2.59
CA GLU A 88 -16.30 -6.86 3.99
C GLU A 88 -15.43 -6.00 4.92
N LEU A 89 -14.12 -5.85 4.65
CA LEU A 89 -13.30 -4.90 5.37
C LEU A 89 -13.71 -3.46 5.08
N ALA A 90 -13.95 -3.11 3.81
CA ALA A 90 -14.37 -1.75 3.43
C ALA A 90 -15.70 -1.36 4.09
N LYS A 91 -16.66 -2.28 4.19
CA LYS A 91 -17.93 -2.08 4.91
C LYS A 91 -17.70 -1.81 6.41
N ASP A 92 -16.89 -2.63 7.07
CA ASP A 92 -16.55 -2.45 8.48
C ASP A 92 -15.81 -1.13 8.69
N TRP A 93 -14.84 -0.81 7.83
CA TRP A 93 -14.06 0.42 7.92
C TRP A 93 -14.95 1.66 7.86
N ARG A 94 -15.91 1.66 6.95
CA ARG A 94 -16.87 2.76 6.81
C ARG A 94 -17.84 2.87 7.99
N SER A 95 -18.32 1.76 8.53
CA SER A 95 -19.39 1.71 9.54
C SER A 95 -18.89 1.77 10.99
N ASP A 96 -17.68 1.28 11.25
CA ASP A 96 -17.10 1.28 12.59
C ASP A 96 -16.64 2.68 13.01
N ARG A 97 -17.05 3.11 14.21
CA ARG A 97 -16.76 4.46 14.73
C ARG A 97 -15.27 4.72 14.99
N VAL A 98 -14.50 3.67 15.25
CA VAL A 98 -13.06 3.74 15.50
C VAL A 98 -12.33 3.67 14.15
N LEU A 99 -12.61 2.65 13.34
CA LEU A 99 -11.91 2.41 12.08
C LEU A 99 -12.08 3.59 11.11
N ARG A 100 -13.28 4.16 10.97
CA ARG A 100 -13.54 5.28 10.05
C ARG A 100 -12.77 6.57 10.36
N ARG A 101 -12.15 6.66 11.55
CA ARG A 101 -11.28 7.79 11.93
C ARG A 101 -9.84 7.60 11.46
N LEU A 102 -9.50 6.42 10.98
CA LEU A 102 -8.16 6.14 10.49
C LEU A 102 -7.96 6.81 9.13
N GLU A 103 -7.03 7.75 9.08
CA GLU A 103 -6.60 8.39 7.85
C GLU A 103 -5.53 7.51 7.18
N ALA A 104 -5.99 6.48 6.49
CA ALA A 104 -5.14 5.44 5.97
C ALA A 104 -5.63 4.89 4.63
N LEU A 105 -4.70 4.29 3.90
CA LEU A 105 -4.94 3.51 2.68
C LEU A 105 -4.33 2.13 2.85
N LEU A 106 -5.02 1.13 2.36
CA LEU A 106 -4.56 -0.26 2.32
C LEU A 106 -4.56 -0.74 0.86
N ALA A 107 -3.42 -1.25 0.39
CA ALA A 107 -3.31 -1.94 -0.89
C ALA A 107 -3.17 -3.44 -0.62
N VAL A 108 -3.96 -4.27 -1.29
CA VAL A 108 -3.94 -5.73 -1.16
C VAL A 108 -3.98 -6.38 -2.54
N ALA A 109 -3.21 -7.44 -2.74
CA ALA A 109 -3.19 -8.14 -4.01
C ALA A 109 -2.93 -9.65 -3.82
N ASP A 110 -3.58 -10.44 -4.66
CA ASP A 110 -3.22 -11.81 -4.99
C ASP A 110 -2.88 -11.93 -6.48
N LYS A 111 -2.79 -13.14 -7.01
CA LYS A 111 -2.48 -13.36 -8.44
C LYS A 111 -3.58 -12.90 -9.39
N GLU A 112 -4.82 -12.87 -8.93
CA GLU A 112 -6.01 -12.60 -9.76
C GLU A 112 -6.55 -11.18 -9.56
N HIS A 113 -6.50 -10.67 -8.31
CA HIS A 113 -7.12 -9.41 -7.92
C HIS A 113 -6.15 -8.47 -7.21
N GLY A 114 -6.44 -7.17 -7.28
CA GLY A 114 -5.73 -6.15 -6.53
C GLY A 114 -6.63 -4.98 -6.20
N TYR A 115 -6.63 -4.55 -4.92
CA TYR A 115 -7.54 -3.52 -4.42
C TYR A 115 -6.80 -2.45 -3.63
N VAL A 116 -7.25 -1.21 -3.80
CA VAL A 116 -6.97 -0.11 -2.87
C VAL A 116 -8.23 0.14 -2.04
N LEU A 117 -8.08 0.15 -0.72
CA LEU A 117 -9.14 0.44 0.24
C LEU A 117 -8.82 1.73 0.99
N SER A 118 -9.85 2.52 1.30
CA SER A 118 -9.74 3.74 2.10
C SER A 118 -10.68 3.73 3.31
N GLY A 119 -10.39 4.60 4.27
CA GLY A 119 -11.22 4.80 5.47
C GLY A 119 -12.62 5.35 5.18
N THR A 120 -12.84 5.92 3.99
CA THR A 120 -14.16 6.35 3.52
C THR A 120 -15.04 5.19 3.05
N GLY A 121 -14.46 3.98 2.98
CA GLY A 121 -15.13 2.75 2.51
C GLY A 121 -15.09 2.59 1.00
N GLU A 122 -14.21 3.32 0.32
CA GLU A 122 -13.94 3.10 -1.10
C GLU A 122 -13.11 1.84 -1.30
N LEU A 123 -13.46 1.10 -2.33
CA LEU A 123 -12.78 -0.09 -2.80
C LEU A 123 -12.56 0.07 -4.30
N ILE A 124 -11.31 0.17 -4.72
CA ILE A 124 -10.94 0.41 -6.13
C ILE A 124 -10.08 -0.77 -6.60
N GLU A 125 -10.48 -1.39 -7.70
CA GLU A 125 -9.66 -2.34 -8.46
C GLU A 125 -9.17 -1.62 -9.73
N PRO A 126 -7.86 -1.25 -9.84
CA PRO A 126 -7.35 -0.60 -11.02
C PRO A 126 -7.31 -1.53 -12.24
N ASP A 127 -7.72 -1.01 -13.40
CA ASP A 127 -7.80 -1.79 -14.65
C ASP A 127 -6.44 -2.29 -15.17
N ASP A 128 -5.37 -1.57 -14.84
CA ASP A 128 -4.01 -1.86 -15.31
C ASP A 128 -3.20 -2.76 -14.36
N GLY A 129 -3.81 -3.20 -13.26
CA GLY A 129 -3.16 -4.06 -12.26
C GLY A 129 -2.08 -3.36 -11.42
N ILE A 130 -2.02 -2.02 -11.44
CA ILE A 130 -1.07 -1.24 -10.66
C ILE A 130 -1.78 -0.58 -9.49
N LEU A 131 -1.34 -0.88 -8.26
CA LEU A 131 -1.82 -0.23 -7.04
C LEU A 131 -0.73 0.70 -6.52
N ALA A 132 -1.08 1.95 -6.23
CA ALA A 132 -0.14 2.90 -5.65
C ALA A 132 -0.83 3.73 -4.57
N ILE A 133 -0.21 3.81 -3.40
CA ILE A 133 -0.75 4.54 -2.24
C ILE A 133 0.34 5.34 -1.54
N GLY A 134 -0.09 6.35 -0.82
CA GLY A 134 0.78 7.20 0.00
C GLY A 134 1.36 8.41 -0.73
N SER A 135 2.26 9.14 -0.06
CA SER A 135 2.75 10.46 -0.50
C SER A 135 3.47 10.43 -1.85
N GLY A 136 4.28 9.41 -2.10
CA GLY A 136 4.97 9.21 -3.39
C GLY A 136 4.18 8.35 -4.38
N GLY A 137 2.96 7.92 -4.03
CA GLY A 137 2.16 6.98 -4.82
C GLY A 137 1.93 7.41 -6.25
N SER A 138 1.58 8.68 -6.48
CA SER A 138 1.33 9.20 -7.83
C SER A 138 2.58 9.20 -8.71
N TYR A 139 3.76 9.47 -8.14
CA TYR A 139 5.03 9.40 -8.89
C TYR A 139 5.39 7.97 -9.23
N ALA A 140 5.27 7.06 -8.25
CA ALA A 140 5.48 5.63 -8.46
C ALA A 140 4.51 5.05 -9.49
N LEU A 141 3.22 5.43 -9.45
CA LEU A 141 2.21 5.02 -10.42
C LEU A 141 2.57 5.44 -11.85
N ALA A 142 2.92 6.72 -12.03
CA ALA A 142 3.28 7.25 -13.34
C ALA A 142 4.52 6.54 -13.90
N ALA A 143 5.55 6.34 -13.08
CA ALA A 143 6.76 5.62 -13.45
C ALA A 143 6.46 4.14 -13.80
N ALA A 144 5.67 3.45 -12.97
CA ALA A 144 5.29 2.05 -13.21
C ALA A 144 4.50 1.88 -14.51
N ARG A 145 3.55 2.77 -14.81
CA ARG A 145 2.81 2.77 -16.08
C ARG A 145 3.72 2.95 -17.29
N ALA A 146 4.66 3.90 -17.21
CA ALA A 146 5.61 4.14 -18.29
C ALA A 146 6.51 2.91 -18.52
N LEU A 147 7.04 2.31 -17.45
CA LEU A 147 7.90 1.12 -17.52
C LEU A 147 7.13 -0.10 -18.04
N LEU A 148 5.89 -0.30 -17.59
CA LEU A 148 5.05 -1.42 -18.02
C LEU A 148 4.74 -1.35 -19.52
N GLY A 149 4.48 -0.15 -20.04
CA GLY A 149 4.21 0.07 -21.48
C GLY A 149 5.43 0.04 -22.37
N ALA A 150 6.62 0.34 -21.85
CA ALA A 150 7.84 0.50 -22.63
C ALA A 150 8.82 -0.68 -22.53
N SER A 151 8.59 -1.63 -21.63
CA SER A 151 9.53 -2.72 -21.37
C SER A 151 8.85 -4.05 -21.05
N ASN A 152 9.62 -5.13 -21.19
CA ASN A 152 9.20 -6.48 -20.81
C ASN A 152 9.76 -6.91 -19.44
N GLN A 153 10.07 -5.94 -18.59
CA GLN A 153 10.60 -6.21 -17.25
C GLN A 153 9.59 -6.96 -16.37
N PRO A 154 10.08 -7.82 -15.45
CA PRO A 154 9.21 -8.45 -14.47
C PRO A 154 8.67 -7.41 -13.47
N PRO A 155 7.52 -7.69 -12.82
CA PRO A 155 6.91 -6.79 -11.84
C PRO A 155 7.86 -6.26 -10.77
N LYS A 156 8.75 -7.10 -10.25
CA LYS A 156 9.75 -6.71 -9.25
C LYS A 156 10.63 -5.56 -9.69
N ASP A 157 11.18 -5.65 -10.91
CA ASP A 157 12.11 -4.65 -11.43
C ASP A 157 11.37 -3.33 -11.73
N ILE A 158 10.11 -3.43 -12.20
CA ILE A 158 9.24 -2.27 -12.38
C ILE A 158 8.96 -1.59 -11.03
N VAL A 159 8.60 -2.36 -9.99
CA VAL A 159 8.34 -1.84 -8.65
C VAL A 159 9.60 -1.16 -8.08
N GLN A 160 10.77 -1.82 -8.18
CA GLN A 160 12.04 -1.28 -7.71
C GLN A 160 12.33 0.07 -8.37
N ARG A 161 12.33 0.11 -9.71
CA ARG A 161 12.68 1.33 -10.45
C ARG A 161 11.68 2.45 -10.26
N ALA A 162 10.38 2.13 -10.21
CA ALA A 162 9.34 3.13 -10.01
C ALA A 162 9.38 3.76 -8.60
N LEU A 163 9.71 2.97 -7.57
CA LEU A 163 9.90 3.49 -6.21
C LEU A 163 11.18 4.32 -6.08
N GLU A 164 12.26 3.97 -6.77
CA GLU A 164 13.47 4.80 -6.85
C GLU A 164 13.16 6.18 -7.46
N ILE A 165 12.44 6.22 -8.58
CA ILE A 165 12.00 7.46 -9.21
C ILE A 165 11.12 8.28 -8.26
N ALA A 166 10.19 7.63 -7.56
CA ALA A 166 9.37 8.31 -6.56
C ALA A 166 10.22 8.91 -5.43
N ALA A 167 11.28 8.21 -4.98
CA ALA A 167 12.20 8.67 -3.95
C ALA A 167 13.05 9.88 -4.39
N GLU A 168 13.37 9.98 -5.69
CA GLU A 168 14.07 11.13 -6.27
C GLU A 168 13.21 12.40 -6.29
N ILE A 169 11.87 12.27 -6.25
CA ILE A 169 10.93 13.38 -6.41
C ILE A 169 10.23 13.74 -5.09
N CYS A 170 9.77 12.74 -4.35
CA CYS A 170 8.97 12.91 -3.15
C CYS A 170 9.84 12.97 -1.90
N ILE A 171 9.85 14.10 -1.21
CA ILE A 171 10.62 14.28 0.03
C ILE A 171 10.20 13.35 1.18
N TYR A 172 9.03 12.74 1.08
CA TYR A 172 8.49 11.78 2.05
C TYR A 172 8.74 10.31 1.67
N THR A 173 9.59 10.07 0.68
CA THR A 173 9.92 8.72 0.17
C THR A 173 11.42 8.59 0.11
N ASN A 174 11.96 7.47 0.60
CA ASN A 174 13.40 7.21 0.53
C ASN A 174 13.72 5.97 -0.33
N SER A 175 15.01 5.75 -0.58
CA SER A 175 15.52 4.63 -1.39
C SER A 175 15.72 3.32 -0.63
N HIS A 176 15.34 3.24 0.66
CA HIS A 176 15.34 1.98 1.40
C HIS A 176 14.06 1.20 1.04
N ILE A 177 14.12 0.51 -0.07
CA ILE A 177 12.98 -0.19 -0.66
C ILE A 177 12.98 -1.64 -0.22
N SER A 178 11.83 -2.12 0.25
CA SER A 178 11.56 -3.54 0.50
C SER A 178 10.51 -4.05 -0.48
N ILE A 179 10.74 -5.21 -1.11
CA ILE A 179 9.85 -5.79 -2.10
C ILE A 179 9.53 -7.23 -1.73
N LEU A 180 8.26 -7.60 -1.86
CA LEU A 180 7.74 -8.96 -1.74
C LEU A 180 7.11 -9.38 -3.08
N GLU A 181 7.15 -10.67 -3.37
CA GLU A 181 6.67 -11.26 -4.62
C GLU A 181 5.72 -12.44 -4.36
N LEU A 182 4.73 -12.60 -5.23
CA LEU A 182 3.97 -13.83 -5.40
C LEU A 182 4.38 -14.45 -6.73
N SER A 183 4.89 -15.65 -6.69
CA SER A 183 5.29 -16.45 -7.85
C SER A 183 4.32 -17.60 -8.12
#